data_0268c901fe96fb44d9b3bc17a81d0a3e
#
_entry.id   0268c901fe96fb44d9b3bc17a81d0a3e
#
_cell.length_a   1.000
_cell.length_b   1.000
_cell.length_c   1.000
_cell.angle_alpha   90.00
_cell.angle_beta   90.00
_cell.angle_gamma   90.00
#
_symmetry.space_group_name_H-M   'P 1'
#
loop_
_entity.id
_entity.type
_entity.pdbx_description
1 polymer ?
#
loop_
_entity_poly.entity_id
_entity_poly.type
_entity_poly.pdbx_seq_one_letter_code
_entity_poly.pdbx_strand_id
1 'polypeptide(L)'
;MKFTCEKNALVSAISVASRTVAQKSTIPALEGIYIRAGVKLTLSGYNLETGITISVDAEIQQTGACIMPSRLFFDIIRKLPGDTVSISVDEKFKVSIRGGISSFSITAMSSEDYPELPEVESDKGISLPQNELKAMIGGTSFAVSEN
;
A
#
# COMPACT_ATOMS: atom_id res chain seq x y z
N MET A 1 -13.01 6.19 7.87
CA MET A 1 -12.75 5.47 6.60
C MET A 1 -13.36 4.09 6.64
N LYS A 2 -14.02 3.64 5.54
CA LYS A 2 -14.58 2.28 5.47
C LYS A 2 -14.63 1.79 4.03
N PHE A 3 -14.16 0.57 3.78
CA PHE A 3 -14.17 -0.07 2.46
C PHE A 3 -14.17 -1.59 2.53
N THR A 4 -14.56 -2.22 1.43
CA THR A 4 -14.54 -3.68 1.23
C THR A 4 -13.90 -3.98 -0.12
N CYS A 5 -13.00 -4.97 -0.18
CA CYS A 5 -12.31 -5.37 -1.40
C CYS A 5 -11.99 -6.87 -1.43
N GLU A 6 -11.56 -7.35 -2.58
CA GLU A 6 -11.06 -8.72 -2.74
C GLU A 6 -9.71 -8.88 -2.01
N LYS A 7 -9.60 -9.97 -1.23
CA LYS A 7 -8.43 -10.23 -0.38
C LYS A 7 -7.13 -10.36 -1.18
N ASN A 8 -7.14 -11.14 -2.27
CA ASN A 8 -5.90 -11.40 -3.03
C ASN A 8 -5.39 -10.14 -3.73
N ALA A 9 -6.29 -9.29 -4.23
CA ALA A 9 -5.94 -7.99 -4.78
C ALA A 9 -5.29 -7.09 -3.72
N LEU A 10 -5.86 -7.06 -2.51
CA LEU A 10 -5.31 -6.29 -1.39
C LEU A 10 -3.95 -6.84 -0.94
N VAL A 11 -3.79 -8.17 -0.81
CA VAL A 11 -2.50 -8.82 -0.47
C VAL A 11 -1.43 -8.45 -1.48
N SER A 12 -1.75 -8.53 -2.77
CA SER A 12 -0.82 -8.19 -3.86
C SER A 12 -0.40 -6.71 -3.78
N ALA A 13 -1.35 -5.81 -3.58
CA ALA A 13 -1.09 -4.38 -3.46
C ALA A 13 -0.22 -4.04 -2.22
N ILE A 14 -0.52 -4.63 -1.06
CA ILE A 14 0.29 -4.48 0.15
C ILE A 14 1.72 -4.99 -0.08
N SER A 15 1.87 -6.16 -0.70
CA SER A 15 3.18 -6.75 -1.00
C SER A 15 4.05 -5.84 -1.87
N VAL A 16 3.46 -5.19 -2.87
CA VAL A 16 4.19 -4.30 -3.78
C VAL A 16 4.50 -2.97 -3.08
N ALA A 17 3.52 -2.33 -2.42
CA ALA A 17 3.74 -1.08 -1.68
C ALA A 17 4.78 -1.23 -0.56
N SER A 18 4.81 -2.39 0.10
CA SER A 18 5.78 -2.68 1.18
C SER A 18 7.24 -2.66 0.73
N ARG A 19 7.52 -2.78 -0.57
CA ARG A 19 8.90 -2.78 -1.10
C ARG A 19 9.59 -1.43 -0.98
N THR A 20 8.80 -0.36 -0.90
CA THR A 20 9.30 1.02 -0.75
C THR A 20 9.00 1.60 0.64
N VAL A 21 8.52 0.80 1.58
CA VAL A 21 8.37 1.20 2.98
C VAL A 21 9.74 1.15 3.66
N ALA A 22 10.12 2.20 4.37
CA ALA A 22 11.36 2.26 5.11
C ALA A 22 11.37 1.23 6.25
N GLN A 23 12.47 0.48 6.41
CA GLN A 23 12.60 -0.48 7.52
C GLN A 23 12.89 0.21 8.86
N LYS A 24 13.61 1.33 8.82
CA LYS A 24 13.87 2.23 9.94
C LYS A 24 13.96 3.64 9.38
N SER A 25 13.19 4.55 9.96
CA SER A 25 13.19 5.96 9.56
C SER A 25 13.12 6.87 10.78
N THR A 26 13.67 8.07 10.64
CA THR A 26 13.46 9.16 11.60
C THR A 26 12.03 9.71 11.53
N ILE A 27 11.31 9.39 10.46
CA ILE A 27 9.90 9.72 10.24
C ILE A 27 9.09 8.42 10.39
N PRO A 28 8.42 8.17 11.53
CA PRO A 28 7.70 6.92 11.77
C PRO A 28 6.62 6.60 10.73
N ALA A 29 6.03 7.63 10.13
CA ALA A 29 5.03 7.50 9.08
C ALA A 29 5.53 6.69 7.86
N LEU A 30 6.82 6.77 7.52
CA LEU A 30 7.43 6.04 6.40
C LEU A 30 7.64 4.54 6.67
N GLU A 31 7.50 4.08 7.91
CA GLU A 31 7.53 2.65 8.26
C GLU A 31 6.16 1.97 8.03
N GLY A 32 5.16 2.72 7.59
CA GLY A 32 3.82 2.25 7.29
C GLY A 32 3.45 2.38 5.81
N ILE A 33 2.32 1.77 5.45
CA ILE A 33 1.68 1.93 4.16
C ILE A 33 0.61 3.00 4.30
N TYR A 34 0.71 4.05 3.51
CA TYR A 34 -0.34 5.05 3.38
C TYR A 34 -1.50 4.47 2.58
N ILE A 35 -2.70 4.46 3.17
CA ILE A 35 -3.92 3.99 2.53
C ILE A 35 -4.91 5.14 2.43
N ARG A 36 -5.41 5.37 1.24
CA ARG A 36 -6.45 6.36 0.97
C ARG A 36 -7.64 5.71 0.28
N ALA A 37 -8.79 5.81 0.91
CA ALA A 37 -10.08 5.48 0.33
C ALA A 37 -10.73 6.78 -0.20
N GLY A 38 -10.71 6.97 -1.51
CA GLY A 38 -11.27 8.13 -2.21
C GLY A 38 -12.17 7.67 -3.35
N VAL A 39 -11.94 8.14 -4.56
CA VAL A 39 -12.59 7.60 -5.77
C VAL A 39 -12.16 6.15 -6.01
N LYS A 40 -10.90 5.84 -5.70
CA LYS A 40 -10.34 4.48 -5.68
C LYS A 40 -9.67 4.25 -4.33
N LEU A 41 -9.49 2.99 -3.99
CA LEU A 41 -8.60 2.61 -2.89
C LEU A 41 -7.16 2.64 -3.41
N THR A 42 -6.31 3.48 -2.81
CA THR A 42 -4.88 3.55 -3.13
C THR A 42 -4.04 3.18 -1.93
N LEU A 43 -2.97 2.44 -2.20
CA LEU A 43 -1.93 2.09 -1.25
C LEU A 43 -0.60 2.67 -1.72
N SER A 44 0.10 3.38 -0.86
CA SER A 44 1.41 3.96 -1.18
C SER A 44 2.45 3.54 -0.14
N GLY A 45 3.63 3.18 -0.63
CA GLY A 45 4.85 3.05 0.15
C GLY A 45 5.87 4.07 -0.33
N TYR A 46 6.65 4.66 0.58
CA TYR A 46 7.64 5.69 0.27
C TYR A 46 8.78 5.67 1.29
N ASN A 47 10.02 5.84 0.84
CA ASN A 47 11.21 5.90 1.69
C ASN A 47 12.06 7.15 1.45
N LEU A 48 11.51 8.20 0.84
CA LEU A 48 12.13 9.45 0.38
C LEU A 48 12.97 9.33 -0.90
N GLU A 49 13.39 8.14 -1.30
CA GLU A 49 14.14 7.89 -2.53
C GLU A 49 13.26 7.25 -3.61
N THR A 50 12.47 6.28 -3.20
CA THR A 50 11.55 5.53 -4.09
C THR A 50 10.16 5.51 -3.51
N GLY A 51 9.16 5.69 -4.38
CA GLY A 51 7.76 5.61 -4.02
C GLY A 51 6.97 4.72 -4.99
N ILE A 52 6.02 3.97 -4.47
CA ILE A 52 5.09 3.17 -5.25
C ILE A 52 3.67 3.48 -4.77
N THR A 53 2.79 3.79 -5.71
CA THR A 53 1.35 3.91 -5.47
C THR A 53 0.59 2.92 -6.33
N ILE A 54 -0.30 2.16 -5.70
CA ILE A 54 -1.11 1.13 -6.36
C ILE A 54 -2.58 1.40 -6.07
N SER A 55 -3.42 1.24 -7.10
CA SER A 55 -4.87 1.29 -6.97
C SER A 55 -5.43 -0.13 -6.88
N VAL A 56 -6.40 -0.31 -6.01
CA VAL A 56 -7.17 -1.55 -5.83
C VAL A 56 -8.65 -1.23 -6.03
N ASP A 57 -9.34 -2.10 -6.75
CA ASP A 57 -10.79 -2.00 -6.88
C ASP A 57 -11.44 -2.35 -5.54
N ALA A 58 -12.25 -1.45 -5.03
CA ALA A 58 -12.90 -1.57 -3.72
C ALA A 58 -14.25 -0.87 -3.71
N GLU A 59 -15.17 -1.41 -2.94
CA GLU A 59 -16.39 -0.73 -2.56
C GLU A 59 -16.09 0.21 -1.38
N ILE A 60 -16.11 1.52 -1.64
CA ILE A 60 -15.81 2.54 -0.64
C ILE A 60 -17.10 3.06 -0.05
N GLN A 61 -17.37 2.72 1.23
CA GLN A 61 -18.54 3.18 1.97
C GLN A 61 -18.28 4.53 2.67
N GLN A 62 -17.02 4.79 3.07
CA GLN A 62 -16.64 6.03 3.72
C GLN A 62 -15.20 6.39 3.34
N THR A 63 -15.01 7.59 2.81
CA THR A 63 -13.70 8.12 2.44
C THR A 63 -12.81 8.39 3.66
N GLY A 64 -11.51 8.50 3.44
CA GLY A 64 -10.54 8.85 4.46
C GLY A 64 -9.16 8.32 4.13
N ALA A 65 -8.20 8.58 5.00
CA ALA A 65 -6.83 8.11 4.86
C ALA A 65 -6.22 7.77 6.23
N CYS A 66 -5.27 6.85 6.24
CA CYS A 66 -4.49 6.50 7.42
C CYS A 66 -3.20 5.79 6.99
N ILE A 67 -2.28 5.61 7.93
CA ILE A 67 -1.04 4.86 7.74
C ILE A 67 -1.14 3.56 8.53
N MET A 68 -1.04 2.43 7.82
CA MET A 68 -1.07 1.09 8.41
C MET A 68 0.34 0.58 8.68
N PRO A 69 0.61 -0.05 9.85
CA PRO A 69 1.87 -0.76 10.09
C PRO A 69 2.07 -1.85 9.02
N SER A 70 3.05 -1.68 8.12
CA SER A 70 3.19 -2.46 6.89
C SER A 70 3.20 -3.98 7.16
N ARG A 71 4.12 -4.44 8.00
CA ARG A 71 4.32 -5.86 8.28
C ARG A 71 3.12 -6.51 8.96
N LEU A 72 2.60 -5.87 10.01
CA LEU A 72 1.46 -6.40 10.77
C LEU A 72 0.19 -6.47 9.91
N PHE A 73 -0.05 -5.42 9.13
CA PHE A 73 -1.20 -5.36 8.22
C PHE A 73 -1.12 -6.46 7.16
N PHE A 74 0.03 -6.64 6.51
CA PHE A 74 0.25 -7.72 5.54
C PHE A 74 -0.01 -9.10 6.14
N ASP A 75 0.55 -9.39 7.33
CA ASP A 75 0.41 -10.69 7.97
C ASP A 75 -1.03 -11.01 8.34
N ILE A 76 -1.79 -10.02 8.80
CA ILE A 76 -3.22 -10.18 9.11
C ILE A 76 -4.00 -10.47 7.84
N ILE A 77 -3.91 -9.61 6.81
CA ILE A 77 -4.69 -9.76 5.58
C ILE A 77 -4.42 -11.10 4.91
N ARG A 78 -3.14 -11.51 4.83
CA ARG A 78 -2.76 -12.79 4.22
C ARG A 78 -3.39 -14.00 4.92
N LYS A 79 -3.53 -13.94 6.24
CA LYS A 79 -4.03 -15.06 7.07
C LYS A 79 -5.55 -15.05 7.27
N LEU A 80 -6.26 -14.00 6.84
CA LEU A 80 -7.71 -13.95 6.94
C LEU A 80 -8.37 -15.05 6.12
N PRO A 81 -9.43 -15.70 6.64
CA PRO A 81 -10.26 -16.60 5.85
C PRO A 81 -11.16 -15.82 4.88
N GLY A 82 -11.59 -16.50 3.80
CA GLY A 82 -12.51 -15.95 2.79
C GLY A 82 -11.80 -15.08 1.76
N ASP A 83 -12.58 -14.67 0.76
CA ASP A 83 -12.09 -13.97 -0.43
C ASP A 83 -12.28 -12.46 -0.36
N THR A 84 -13.04 -11.98 0.61
CA THR A 84 -13.38 -10.57 0.79
C THR A 84 -12.92 -10.07 2.15
N VAL A 85 -12.37 -8.87 2.18
CA VAL A 85 -11.94 -8.18 3.39
C VAL A 85 -12.68 -6.87 3.54
N SER A 86 -13.24 -6.61 4.72
CA SER A 86 -13.85 -5.35 5.10
C SER A 86 -13.00 -4.66 6.16
N ILE A 87 -12.65 -3.40 5.92
CA ILE A 87 -11.81 -2.59 6.80
C ILE A 87 -12.55 -1.30 7.16
N SER A 88 -12.56 -0.99 8.44
CA SER A 88 -13.05 0.29 8.96
C SER A 88 -12.07 0.91 9.93
N VAL A 89 -11.89 2.22 9.84
CA VAL A 89 -11.03 3.03 10.70
C VAL A 89 -11.87 4.13 11.32
N ASP A 90 -11.85 4.22 12.64
CA ASP A 90 -12.56 5.25 13.39
C ASP A 90 -11.72 6.54 13.54
N GLU A 91 -12.28 7.56 14.20
CA GLU A 91 -11.65 8.86 14.44
C GLU A 91 -10.42 8.79 15.35
N LYS A 92 -10.25 7.68 16.10
CA LYS A 92 -9.09 7.43 16.96
C LYS A 92 -8.05 6.52 16.29
N PHE A 93 -8.14 6.35 14.97
CA PHE A 93 -7.29 5.47 14.17
C PHE A 93 -7.30 3.99 14.62
N LYS A 94 -8.34 3.56 15.34
CA LYS A 94 -8.56 2.15 15.60
C LYS A 94 -9.14 1.49 14.37
N VAL A 95 -8.44 0.49 13.88
CA VAL A 95 -8.77 -0.26 12.67
C VAL A 95 -9.45 -1.56 13.05
N SER A 96 -10.61 -1.83 12.46
CA SER A 96 -11.27 -3.14 12.50
C SER A 96 -11.14 -3.79 11.13
N ILE A 97 -10.57 -4.98 11.08
CA ILE A 97 -10.33 -5.78 9.87
C ILE A 97 -11.16 -7.05 10.00
N ARG A 98 -12.02 -7.34 9.03
CA ARG A 98 -12.89 -8.52 9.04
C ARG A 98 -12.75 -9.30 7.74
N GLY A 99 -12.70 -10.64 7.87
CA GLY A 99 -12.71 -11.57 6.74
C GLY A 99 -13.28 -12.89 7.17
N GLY A 100 -14.31 -13.38 6.48
CA GLY A 100 -15.09 -14.56 6.91
C GLY A 100 -15.60 -14.41 8.34
N ILE A 101 -15.26 -15.38 9.21
CA ILE A 101 -15.64 -15.38 10.64
C ILE A 101 -14.62 -14.68 11.54
N SER A 102 -13.48 -14.23 11.00
CA SER A 102 -12.38 -13.65 11.77
C SER A 102 -12.46 -12.13 11.80
N SER A 103 -12.10 -11.56 12.96
CA SER A 103 -12.01 -10.12 13.15
C SER A 103 -10.75 -9.77 13.94
N PHE A 104 -10.01 -8.75 13.46
CA PHE A 104 -8.81 -8.24 14.10
C PHE A 104 -8.97 -6.74 14.37
N SER A 105 -8.27 -6.26 15.39
CA SER A 105 -8.17 -4.82 15.67
C SER A 105 -6.71 -4.43 15.82
N ILE A 106 -6.30 -3.40 15.08
CA ILE A 106 -4.97 -2.79 15.17
C ILE A 106 -5.11 -1.27 15.28
N THR A 107 -4.00 -0.58 15.55
CA THR A 107 -3.96 0.88 15.54
C THR A 107 -3.21 1.36 14.31
N ALA A 108 -3.79 2.29 13.57
CA ALA A 108 -3.16 3.02 12.49
C ALA A 108 -2.60 4.36 13.02
N MET A 109 -1.82 5.05 12.18
CA MET A 109 -1.36 6.42 12.43
C MET A 109 -2.14 7.41 11.57
N SER A 110 -2.14 8.69 11.97
CA SER A 110 -2.68 9.78 11.16
C SER A 110 -1.98 9.86 9.81
N SER A 111 -2.73 10.19 8.78
CA SER A 111 -2.19 10.44 7.43
C SER A 111 -1.50 11.79 7.28
N GLU A 112 -1.66 12.70 8.24
CA GLU A 112 -1.16 14.08 8.17
C GLU A 112 0.37 14.15 8.17
N ASP A 113 1.01 13.19 8.83
CA ASP A 113 2.48 13.13 8.93
C ASP A 113 3.15 12.39 7.75
N TYR A 114 2.37 11.91 6.76
CA TYR A 114 2.94 11.20 5.63
C TYR A 114 3.45 12.19 4.59
N PRO A 115 4.75 12.13 4.22
CA PRO A 115 5.31 13.01 3.20
C PRO A 115 4.60 12.82 1.85
N GLU A 116 4.36 13.91 1.14
CA GLU A 116 3.81 13.84 -0.22
C GLU A 116 4.79 13.14 -1.16
N LEU A 117 4.27 12.22 -1.96
CA LEU A 117 5.06 11.63 -3.03
C LEU A 117 5.25 12.67 -4.13
N PRO A 118 6.47 12.83 -4.66
CA PRO A 118 6.71 13.74 -5.77
C PRO A 118 5.83 13.40 -6.98
N GLU A 119 5.21 14.40 -7.56
CA GLU A 119 4.48 14.23 -8.81
C GLU A 119 5.48 14.11 -9.97
N VAL A 120 5.26 13.11 -10.83
CA VAL A 120 6.06 12.92 -12.05
C VAL A 120 5.32 13.60 -13.20
N GLU A 121 6.00 14.57 -13.86
CA GLU A 121 5.48 15.20 -15.07
C GLU A 121 5.26 14.16 -16.18
N SER A 122 4.03 13.95 -16.60
CA SER A 122 3.65 12.89 -17.55
C SER A 122 3.92 13.26 -19.02
N ASP A 123 4.16 14.53 -19.33
CA ASP A 123 4.32 15.05 -20.69
C ASP A 123 5.65 14.67 -21.37
N LYS A 124 6.63 14.18 -20.61
CA LYS A 124 7.93 13.69 -21.08
C LYS A 124 8.08 12.16 -20.99
N GLY A 125 6.98 11.46 -20.88
CA GLY A 125 6.97 10.00 -20.72
C GLY A 125 7.33 9.25 -22.02
N ILE A 126 8.03 8.11 -21.86
CA ILE A 126 8.26 7.14 -22.93
C ILE A 126 7.35 5.94 -22.67
N SER A 127 6.64 5.49 -23.69
CA SER A 127 5.80 4.29 -23.61
C SER A 127 6.54 3.09 -24.20
N LEU A 128 6.68 2.03 -23.41
CA LEU A 128 7.31 0.78 -23.81
C LEU A 128 6.40 -0.41 -23.45
N PRO A 129 6.39 -1.50 -24.23
CA PRO A 129 5.73 -2.74 -23.85
C PRO A 129 6.34 -3.28 -22.55
N GLN A 130 5.50 -3.69 -21.60
CA GLN A 130 5.93 -4.15 -20.28
C GLN A 130 6.90 -5.35 -20.35
N ASN A 131 6.66 -6.30 -21.26
CA ASN A 131 7.52 -7.46 -21.47
C ASN A 131 8.92 -7.09 -21.97
N GLU A 132 9.04 -6.09 -22.83
CA GLU A 132 10.34 -5.60 -23.31
C GLU A 132 11.12 -4.92 -22.18
N LEU A 133 10.49 -4.00 -21.44
CA LEU A 133 11.12 -3.37 -20.31
C LEU A 133 11.60 -4.40 -19.25
N LYS A 134 10.77 -5.41 -18.97
CA LYS A 134 11.13 -6.50 -18.06
C LYS A 134 12.33 -7.30 -18.56
N ALA A 135 12.39 -7.60 -19.87
CA ALA A 135 13.52 -8.31 -20.46
C ALA A 135 14.81 -7.48 -20.41
N MET A 136 14.73 -6.19 -20.69
CA MET A 136 15.88 -5.26 -20.60
C MET A 136 16.42 -5.17 -19.17
N ILE A 137 15.55 -5.02 -18.17
CA ILE A 137 15.93 -5.01 -16.75
C ILE A 137 16.57 -6.35 -16.36
N GLY A 138 15.97 -7.48 -16.72
CA GLY A 138 16.53 -8.82 -16.44
C GLY A 138 17.88 -9.07 -17.09
N GLY A 139 18.12 -8.49 -18.27
CA GLY A 139 19.40 -8.61 -19.00
C GLY A 139 20.54 -7.74 -18.43
N THR A 140 20.24 -6.80 -17.54
CA THR A 140 21.20 -5.84 -16.98
C THR A 140 21.36 -5.92 -15.46
N SER A 141 20.34 -6.41 -14.74
CA SER A 141 20.27 -6.39 -13.28
C SER A 141 21.39 -7.19 -12.59
N PHE A 142 21.92 -8.24 -13.26
CA PHE A 142 23.04 -9.03 -12.71
C PHE A 142 24.37 -8.25 -12.61
N ALA A 143 24.51 -7.15 -13.35
CA ALA A 143 25.70 -6.30 -13.36
C ALA A 143 25.55 -5.04 -12.47
N VAL A 144 24.45 -4.88 -11.76
CA VAL A 144 24.23 -3.76 -10.87
C VAL A 144 24.98 -3.97 -9.56
N SER A 145 25.72 -2.96 -9.09
CA SER A 145 26.40 -3.00 -7.79
C SER A 145 25.37 -2.99 -6.66
N GLU A 146 25.58 -3.82 -5.65
CA GLU A 146 24.75 -3.89 -4.43
C GLU A 146 25.26 -2.95 -3.31
N ASN A 147 26.19 -2.02 -3.61
CA ASN A 147 26.77 -1.08 -2.62
C ASN A 147 25.95 0.20 -2.56
#